data_edb920743cfe73e39b7b6f3ad53cde9a
#
_entry.id   edb920743cfe73e39b7b6f3ad53cde9a
#
_cell.length_a   1.000
_cell.length_b   1.000
_cell.length_c   1.000
_cell.angle_alpha   90.00
_cell.angle_beta   90.00
_cell.angle_gamma   90.00
#
_symmetry.space_group_name_H-M   'P 1'
#
loop_
_entity.id
_entity.type
_entity.pdbx_description
1 polymer ?
#
loop_
_entity_poly.entity_id
_entity_poly.type
_entity_poly.pdbx_seq_one_letter_code
_entity_poly.pdbx_strand_id
1 'polypeptide(L)'
;MFSKVIIWGFPLHTHTHSYIHYGWHKAFTHLGYSTYWFDEKNYPTDFDFNDCLFITEGYADTNIPIISTSIYYVHIAINPEKYLNKVKRFIEIRYLVDSIKDCNYNYVLDKSKCTKISDCTYYEKLHDNGGLAKHYDNPTQME
;
A
#
# COMPACT_ATOMS: atom_id res chain seq x y z
N MET A 1 5.03 0.90 15.98
CA MET A 1 5.96 1.73 15.22
C MET A 1 6.92 0.83 14.44
N PHE A 2 7.67 1.35 13.54
CA PHE A 2 8.64 0.60 12.74
C PHE A 2 9.99 1.30 12.75
N SER A 3 11.07 0.55 12.53
CA SER A 3 12.44 1.07 12.56
C SER A 3 13.03 1.32 11.17
N LYS A 4 12.54 0.60 10.18
CA LYS A 4 13.05 0.66 8.80
C LYS A 4 11.89 0.64 7.82
N VAL A 5 12.11 1.17 6.63
CA VAL A 5 11.16 1.09 5.52
C VAL A 5 11.77 0.23 4.43
N ILE A 6 11.01 -0.75 3.99
CA ILE A 6 11.43 -1.67 2.93
C ILE A 6 10.50 -1.48 1.74
N ILE A 7 11.04 -0.97 0.66
CA ILE A 7 10.34 -0.96 -0.61
C ILE A 7 10.62 -2.30 -1.27
N TRP A 8 9.58 -3.13 -1.38
CA TRP A 8 9.70 -4.42 -2.05
C TRP A 8 9.02 -4.30 -3.40
N GLY A 9 9.80 -4.11 -4.45
CA GLY A 9 9.25 -3.71 -5.72
C GLY A 9 10.16 -4.01 -6.90
N PHE A 10 9.74 -3.60 -8.07
CA PHE A 10 10.48 -3.82 -9.29
C PHE A 10 11.75 -2.98 -9.34
N PRO A 11 12.87 -3.55 -9.77
CA PRO A 11 14.07 -2.75 -10.04
C PRO A 11 13.80 -1.63 -11.05
N LEU A 12 14.46 -0.51 -10.88
CA LEU A 12 14.24 0.66 -11.71
C LEU A 12 14.39 0.33 -13.20
N HIS A 13 13.47 0.83 -14.01
CA HIS A 13 13.38 0.63 -15.46
C HIS A 13 12.94 -0.78 -15.90
N THR A 14 12.64 -1.69 -14.99
CA THR A 14 12.20 -3.04 -15.37
C THR A 14 10.70 -3.15 -15.54
N HIS A 15 9.94 -2.22 -15.03
CA HIS A 15 8.48 -2.18 -15.08
C HIS A 15 8.00 -0.75 -14.93
N THR A 16 6.82 -0.42 -15.45
CA THR A 16 6.28 0.93 -15.33
C THR A 16 6.12 1.34 -13.86
N HIS A 17 5.73 0.42 -12.99
CA HIS A 17 5.59 0.70 -11.57
C HIS A 17 6.92 0.87 -10.84
N SER A 18 8.03 0.55 -11.46
CA SER A 18 9.34 0.75 -10.84
C SER A 18 9.58 2.22 -10.49
N TYR A 19 8.98 3.13 -11.24
CA TYR A 19 9.10 4.56 -10.96
C TYR A 19 8.33 4.98 -9.71
N ILE A 20 7.24 4.30 -9.42
CA ILE A 20 6.48 4.50 -8.17
C ILE A 20 7.30 3.97 -7.00
N HIS A 21 7.89 2.80 -7.13
CA HIS A 21 8.77 2.22 -6.11
C HIS A 21 9.97 3.13 -5.84
N TYR A 22 10.55 3.67 -6.88
CA TYR A 22 11.63 4.66 -6.78
C TYR A 22 11.15 5.90 -6.01
N GLY A 23 9.97 6.39 -6.34
CA GLY A 23 9.38 7.55 -5.66
C GLY A 23 9.17 7.31 -4.18
N TRP A 24 8.65 6.14 -3.81
CA TRP A 24 8.51 5.76 -2.40
C TRP A 24 9.86 5.71 -1.69
N HIS A 25 10.83 5.08 -2.31
CA HIS A 25 12.17 5.00 -1.74
C HIS A 25 12.74 6.40 -1.49
N LYS A 26 12.64 7.27 -2.46
CA LYS A 26 13.12 8.65 -2.32
C LYS A 26 12.36 9.42 -1.24
N ALA A 27 11.04 9.28 -1.20
CA ALA A 27 10.21 10.01 -0.25
C ALA A 27 10.53 9.62 1.19
N PHE A 28 10.60 8.33 1.47
CA PHE A 28 10.91 7.87 2.82
C PHE A 28 12.36 8.18 3.23
N THR A 29 13.28 8.11 2.28
CA THR A 29 14.66 8.53 2.53
C THR A 29 14.71 10.02 2.88
N HIS A 30 13.99 10.84 2.13
CA HIS A 30 13.90 12.27 2.38
C HIS A 30 13.30 12.58 3.76
N LEU A 31 12.33 11.78 4.19
CA LEU A 31 11.72 11.94 5.52
C LEU A 31 12.64 11.48 6.65
N GLY A 32 13.79 10.94 6.36
CA GLY A 32 14.78 10.56 7.36
C GLY A 32 14.70 9.11 7.82
N TYR A 33 13.88 8.28 7.19
CA TYR A 33 13.82 6.86 7.52
C TYR A 33 14.97 6.09 6.91
N SER A 34 15.44 5.06 7.63
CA SER A 34 16.33 4.05 7.06
C SER A 34 15.54 3.26 6.03
N THR A 35 15.76 3.52 4.76
CA THR A 35 14.94 3.01 3.67
C THR A 35 15.76 2.14 2.74
N TYR A 36 15.22 0.97 2.41
CA TYR A 36 15.87 -0.03 1.57
C TYR A 36 14.94 -0.38 0.42
N TRP A 37 15.51 -0.72 -0.72
CA TRP A 37 14.74 -1.13 -1.90
C TRP A 37 15.26 -2.48 -2.35
N PHE A 38 14.42 -3.50 -2.18
CA PHE A 38 14.69 -4.88 -2.55
C PHE A 38 13.67 -5.37 -3.58
N ASP A 39 13.97 -6.47 -4.20
CA ASP A 39 13.07 -7.15 -5.11
C ASP A 39 13.17 -8.67 -4.94
N GLU A 40 12.33 -9.40 -5.67
CA GLU A 40 12.23 -10.85 -5.54
C GLU A 40 13.52 -11.61 -5.76
N LYS A 41 14.49 -11.00 -6.44
CA LYS A 41 15.78 -11.63 -6.77
C LYS A 41 16.95 -11.01 -6.03
N ASN A 42 16.80 -9.77 -5.59
CA ASN A 42 17.87 -9.01 -4.98
C ASN A 42 17.48 -8.55 -3.59
N TYR A 43 17.69 -9.41 -2.62
CA TYR A 43 17.48 -9.09 -1.21
C TYR A 43 18.47 -9.89 -0.35
N PRO A 44 18.92 -9.30 0.76
CA PRO A 44 19.82 -10.00 1.66
C PRO A 44 19.05 -11.03 2.49
N THR A 45 19.63 -12.20 2.67
CA THR A 45 19.02 -13.28 3.45
C THR A 45 19.27 -13.14 4.95
N ASP A 46 20.27 -12.36 5.32
CA ASP A 46 20.65 -12.13 6.71
C ASP A 46 20.17 -10.77 7.25
N PHE A 47 19.30 -10.11 6.53
CA PHE A 47 18.76 -8.83 6.92
C PHE A 47 17.72 -8.97 8.03
N ASP A 48 17.74 -8.06 8.99
CA ASP A 48 16.74 -8.03 10.05
C ASP A 48 15.47 -7.31 9.56
N PHE A 49 14.47 -8.10 9.21
CA PHE A 49 13.18 -7.62 8.74
C PHE A 49 12.15 -7.42 9.84
N ASN A 50 12.55 -7.51 11.11
CA ASN A 50 11.64 -7.23 12.21
C ASN A 50 11.36 -5.73 12.33
N ASP A 51 10.18 -5.40 12.80
CA ASP A 51 9.75 -4.01 13.03
C ASP A 51 9.93 -3.09 11.81
N CYS A 52 9.69 -3.61 10.64
CA CYS A 52 9.76 -2.86 9.40
C CYS A 52 8.38 -2.42 8.91
N LEU A 53 8.38 -1.39 8.10
CA LEU A 53 7.25 -1.07 7.22
C LEU A 53 7.62 -1.54 5.81
N PHE A 54 6.92 -2.55 5.34
CA PHE A 54 7.03 -2.98 3.94
C PHE A 54 6.03 -2.23 3.10
N ILE A 55 6.48 -1.74 1.96
CA ILE A 55 5.63 -1.11 0.95
C ILE A 55 5.83 -1.88 -0.34
N THR A 56 4.75 -2.43 -0.88
CA THR A 56 4.80 -3.26 -2.07
C THR A 56 3.48 -3.18 -2.85
N GLU A 57 3.41 -3.94 -3.91
CA GLU A 57 2.18 -4.16 -4.66
C GLU A 57 2.01 -5.64 -4.98
N GLY A 58 0.79 -6.04 -5.29
CA GLY A 58 0.46 -7.45 -5.44
C GLY A 58 1.18 -8.17 -6.57
N TYR A 59 1.68 -7.46 -7.57
CA TYR A 59 2.45 -8.07 -8.65
C TYR A 59 3.95 -8.08 -8.39
N ALA A 60 4.40 -7.43 -7.34
CA ALA A 60 5.82 -7.30 -7.01
C ALA A 60 6.21 -8.01 -5.71
N ASP A 61 5.27 -8.63 -5.03
CA ASP A 61 5.48 -9.17 -3.69
C ASP A 61 6.00 -10.61 -3.65
N THR A 62 6.48 -11.12 -4.76
CA THR A 62 7.10 -12.45 -4.81
C THR A 62 8.29 -12.51 -3.86
N ASN A 63 8.39 -13.61 -3.13
CA ASN A 63 9.44 -13.85 -2.14
C ASN A 63 9.54 -12.82 -1.01
N ILE A 64 8.57 -11.96 -0.86
CA ILE A 64 8.59 -11.00 0.24
C ILE A 64 8.60 -11.74 1.59
N PRO A 65 9.49 -11.40 2.52
CA PRO A 65 9.49 -12.02 3.84
C PRO A 65 8.21 -11.69 4.61
N ILE A 66 7.62 -12.68 5.25
CA ILE A 66 6.42 -12.49 6.08
C ILE A 66 6.84 -12.51 7.53
N ILE A 67 6.83 -11.35 8.14
CA ILE A 67 7.39 -11.12 9.49
C ILE A 67 6.29 -10.65 10.41
N SER A 68 6.06 -11.37 11.49
CA SER A 68 4.94 -11.11 12.40
C SER A 68 5.04 -9.77 13.13
N THR A 69 6.23 -9.20 13.24
CA THR A 69 6.45 -7.91 13.89
C THR A 69 6.38 -6.73 12.95
N SER A 70 6.23 -6.96 11.64
CA SER A 70 6.30 -5.92 10.63
C SER A 70 4.93 -5.55 10.07
N ILE A 71 4.85 -4.34 9.54
CA ILE A 71 3.66 -3.76 8.94
C ILE A 71 3.80 -3.84 7.42
N TYR A 72 2.72 -4.21 6.74
CA TYR A 72 2.71 -4.35 5.29
C TYR A 72 1.66 -3.45 4.66
N TYR A 73 2.12 -2.57 3.79
CA TYR A 73 1.26 -1.76 2.94
C TYR A 73 1.33 -2.34 1.53
N VAL A 74 0.21 -2.81 1.02
CA VAL A 74 0.16 -3.50 -0.27
C VAL A 74 -0.85 -2.82 -1.18
N HIS A 75 -0.39 -2.38 -2.33
CA HIS A 75 -1.27 -1.86 -3.36
C HIS A 75 -1.80 -3.04 -4.18
N ILE A 76 -3.09 -3.27 -4.12
CA ILE A 76 -3.80 -4.34 -4.83
C ILE A 76 -3.18 -5.72 -4.57
N ALA A 77 -3.42 -6.25 -3.39
CA ALA A 77 -2.92 -7.58 -3.05
C ALA A 77 -3.58 -8.64 -3.94
N ILE A 78 -2.76 -9.39 -4.67
CA ILE A 78 -3.24 -10.53 -5.47
C ILE A 78 -3.56 -11.71 -4.56
N ASN A 79 -2.75 -11.89 -3.53
CA ASN A 79 -2.97 -12.94 -2.54
C ASN A 79 -2.93 -12.33 -1.13
N PRO A 80 -4.03 -11.73 -0.67
CA PRO A 80 -4.07 -11.12 0.66
C PRO A 80 -3.86 -12.13 1.79
N GLU A 81 -4.16 -13.40 1.57
CA GLU A 81 -3.96 -14.44 2.59
C GLU A 81 -2.50 -14.63 2.98
N LYS A 82 -1.58 -14.21 2.11
CA LYS A 82 -0.17 -14.19 2.41
C LYS A 82 0.13 -13.36 3.68
N TYR A 83 -0.67 -12.34 3.93
CA TYR A 83 -0.46 -11.38 5.01
C TYR A 83 -1.44 -11.52 6.17
N LEU A 84 -2.68 -11.89 5.86
CA LEU A 84 -3.76 -11.91 6.84
C LEU A 84 -3.43 -12.79 8.04
N ASN A 85 -3.54 -12.22 9.24
CA ASN A 85 -3.27 -12.88 10.52
C ASN A 85 -1.83 -13.38 10.71
N LYS A 86 -0.91 -12.96 9.86
CA LYS A 86 0.50 -13.41 9.91
C LYS A 86 1.46 -12.28 10.20
N VAL A 87 1.03 -11.05 10.07
CA VAL A 87 1.85 -9.86 10.23
C VAL A 87 1.26 -8.95 11.29
N LYS A 88 2.04 -7.98 11.76
CA LYS A 88 1.59 -7.06 12.78
C LYS A 88 0.40 -6.23 12.31
N ARG A 89 0.45 -5.75 11.06
CA ARG A 89 -0.64 -5.01 10.43
C ARG A 89 -0.56 -5.18 8.93
N PHE A 90 -1.70 -5.39 8.31
CA PHE A 90 -1.83 -5.46 6.86
C PHE A 90 -2.78 -4.36 6.40
N ILE A 91 -2.30 -3.51 5.50
CA ILE A 91 -3.06 -2.40 4.92
C ILE A 91 -3.08 -2.61 3.41
N GLU A 92 -4.26 -2.76 2.86
CA GLU A 92 -4.43 -2.92 1.43
C GLU A 92 -5.13 -1.70 0.85
N ILE A 93 -4.61 -1.19 -0.26
CA ILE A 93 -5.24 -0.12 -1.03
C ILE A 93 -5.62 -0.68 -2.39
N ARG A 94 -6.88 -0.52 -2.76
CA ARG A 94 -7.42 -0.94 -4.05
C ARG A 94 -7.91 0.25 -4.87
N TYR A 95 -8.14 0.02 -6.14
CA TYR A 95 -8.76 1.03 -6.97
C TYR A 95 -10.18 1.29 -6.52
N LEU A 96 -10.49 2.55 -6.30
CA LEU A 96 -11.81 2.94 -5.84
C LEU A 96 -12.90 2.64 -6.87
N VAL A 97 -12.57 2.76 -8.14
CA VAL A 97 -13.54 2.52 -9.21
C VAL A 97 -14.11 1.10 -9.15
N ASP A 98 -13.27 0.13 -8.91
CA ASP A 98 -13.72 -1.25 -8.81
C ASP A 98 -14.47 -1.49 -7.51
N SER A 99 -14.11 -0.78 -6.47
CA SER A 99 -14.72 -0.92 -5.15
C SER A 99 -16.12 -0.33 -5.10
N ILE A 100 -16.43 0.62 -5.95
CA ILE A 100 -17.75 1.27 -5.96
C ILE A 100 -18.87 0.27 -6.23
N LYS A 101 -18.61 -0.73 -7.03
CA LYS A 101 -19.62 -1.75 -7.36
C LYS A 101 -19.95 -2.65 -6.17
N ASP A 102 -18.96 -2.86 -5.33
CA ASP A 102 -19.06 -3.74 -4.18
C ASP A 102 -18.86 -2.97 -2.91
N CYS A 103 -19.65 -1.94 -2.74
CA CYS A 103 -19.48 -1.04 -1.59
C CYS A 103 -19.51 -1.74 -0.25
N ASN A 104 -19.98 -2.95 -0.20
CA ASN A 104 -19.98 -3.68 1.04
C ASN A 104 -18.63 -4.14 1.51
N TYR A 105 -17.71 -4.45 0.64
CA TYR A 105 -16.40 -4.84 1.09
C TYR A 105 -15.45 -3.66 1.13
N ASN A 106 -15.80 -2.62 0.43
CA ASN A 106 -15.02 -1.40 0.52
C ASN A 106 -15.39 -0.66 1.78
N TYR A 107 -14.64 -0.91 2.81
CA TYR A 107 -14.92 -0.32 4.11
C TYR A 107 -14.89 1.20 4.11
N VAL A 108 -14.42 1.81 3.06
CA VAL A 108 -14.50 3.27 2.89
C VAL A 108 -15.94 3.69 2.68
N LEU A 109 -16.73 2.88 2.02
CA LEU A 109 -18.16 3.13 1.83
C LEU A 109 -19.02 2.47 2.89
N ASP A 110 -18.51 1.48 3.55
CA ASP A 110 -19.24 0.77 4.58
C ASP A 110 -19.03 1.47 5.92
N LYS A 111 -19.99 2.29 6.26
CA LYS A 111 -19.93 3.09 7.51
C LYS A 111 -19.81 2.23 8.75
N SER A 112 -20.29 1.01 8.73
CA SER A 112 -20.16 0.12 9.87
C SER A 112 -18.73 -0.37 10.07
N LYS A 113 -17.97 -0.49 9.00
CA LYS A 113 -16.56 -0.90 9.04
C LYS A 113 -15.64 0.29 9.09
N CYS A 114 -16.03 1.35 8.46
CA CYS A 114 -15.24 2.53 8.33
C CYS A 114 -15.74 3.62 9.26
N THR A 115 -15.69 3.30 10.53
CA THR A 115 -16.24 4.19 11.55
C THR A 115 -15.55 5.53 11.65
N LYS A 116 -14.47 5.69 11.02
CA LYS A 116 -13.74 6.91 11.02
C LYS A 116 -14.13 7.91 10.09
N ILE A 117 -15.21 7.65 9.56
CA ILE A 117 -15.34 8.28 8.41
C ILE A 117 -16.50 9.07 8.26
N SER A 118 -16.23 9.93 8.57
CA SER A 118 -16.16 11.04 7.72
C SER A 118 -15.68 10.68 6.33
N ASP A 119 -14.84 9.83 6.19
CA ASP A 119 -14.36 9.35 4.94
C ASP A 119 -15.41 8.81 4.01
N CYS A 120 -16.47 8.25 4.50
CA CYS A 120 -17.57 7.84 3.63
C CYS A 120 -18.18 9.02 2.88
N THR A 121 -18.33 10.15 3.55
CA THR A 121 -18.82 11.37 2.88
C THR A 121 -17.81 11.84 1.83
N TYR A 122 -16.56 11.79 2.18
CA TYR A 122 -15.50 12.17 1.27
C TYR A 122 -15.48 11.27 0.04
N TYR A 123 -15.59 9.98 0.26
CA TYR A 123 -15.61 9.01 -0.81
C TYR A 123 -16.82 9.18 -1.73
N GLU A 124 -17.98 9.39 -1.15
CA GLU A 124 -19.19 9.67 -1.93
C GLU A 124 -18.99 10.88 -2.85
N LYS A 125 -18.37 11.92 -2.34
CA LYS A 125 -18.07 13.09 -3.16
C LYS A 125 -17.10 12.77 -4.30
N LEU A 126 -16.13 11.94 -4.07
CA LEU A 126 -15.21 11.52 -5.09
C LEU A 126 -15.90 10.72 -6.18
N HIS A 127 -16.78 9.84 -5.78
CA HIS A 127 -17.58 9.07 -6.72
C HIS A 127 -18.46 9.98 -7.55
N ASP A 128 -19.17 10.90 -6.91
CA ASP A 128 -20.06 11.84 -7.58
C ASP A 128 -19.31 12.75 -8.55
N ASN A 129 -18.07 13.01 -8.29
CA ASN A 129 -17.21 13.82 -9.15
C ASN A 129 -16.55 13.04 -10.27
N GLY A 130 -16.98 11.82 -10.54
CA GLY A 130 -16.49 11.02 -11.66
C GLY A 130 -15.41 10.03 -11.32
N GLY A 131 -15.31 9.69 -10.05
CA GLY A 131 -14.46 8.59 -9.61
C GLY A 131 -13.01 8.96 -9.38
N LEU A 132 -12.18 7.94 -9.34
CA LEU A 132 -10.82 8.06 -8.89
C LEU A 132 -9.96 9.03 -9.71
N ALA A 133 -10.11 9.03 -11.01
CA ALA A 133 -9.32 9.91 -11.87
C ALA A 133 -9.53 11.38 -11.51
N LYS A 134 -10.79 11.77 -11.38
CA LYS A 134 -11.12 13.13 -10.95
C LYS A 134 -10.64 13.44 -9.55
N HIS A 135 -10.65 12.43 -8.70
CA HIS A 135 -10.18 12.58 -7.34
C HIS A 135 -8.70 12.95 -7.32
N TYR A 136 -7.90 12.27 -8.11
CA TYR A 136 -6.47 12.58 -8.18
C TYR A 136 -6.21 13.93 -8.83
N ASP A 137 -7.10 14.37 -9.71
CA ASP A 137 -6.98 15.68 -10.32
C ASP A 137 -7.41 16.81 -9.40
N ASN A 138 -8.04 16.48 -8.29
CA ASN A 138 -8.52 17.45 -7.33
C ASN A 138 -7.95 17.16 -5.94
N PRO A 139 -6.78 17.69 -5.63
CA PRO A 139 -6.08 17.37 -4.39
C PRO A 139 -6.88 17.68 -3.13
N THR A 140 -7.78 18.64 -3.18
CA THR A 140 -8.60 18.97 -2.00
C THR A 140 -9.58 17.86 -1.65
N GLN A 141 -9.85 16.97 -2.58
CA GLN A 141 -10.68 15.80 -2.34
C GLN A 141 -9.86 14.57 -1.97
N MET A 142 -8.57 14.61 -2.18
CA MET A 142 -7.65 13.56 -1.78
C MET A 142 -7.33 13.58 -0.30
N GLU A 143 -7.52 14.71 0.28
CA GLU A 143 -7.28 14.92 1.70
C GLU A 143 -8.43 14.38 2.53
#